data_0c0e60ad20c5e9bdc544dea8fea7604a
#
_entry.id   0c0e60ad20c5e9bdc544dea8fea7604a
#
_cell.length_a   1.000
_cell.length_b   1.000
_cell.length_c   1.000
_cell.angle_alpha   90.00
_cell.angle_beta   90.00
_cell.angle_gamma   90.00
#
_symmetry.space_group_name_H-M   'P 1'
#
loop_
_entity.id
_entity.type
_entity.pdbx_description
1 polymer ?
#
loop_
_entity_poly.entity_id
_entity_poly.type
_entity_poly.pdbx_seq_one_letter_code
_entity_poly.pdbx_strand_id
1 'polypeptide(L)'
;MQFPRRSTMAVTIALMALCWLAAASTRADDFPSRIIRVVVAFPAGGPTDFVARLLADRLKPLLGQNVIVENRAGANGAIGAEYVAKGEADGHLLFLTTVGAVAVTPHLSKPNYDTLRDFAPITLVARPTTILVVRPDTPVNSAKELAALARDKPATIPFASTGSGSVTHLALELYQSAANVKFLHVPYRGFCAVQLGPNQSSNVG
;
A
#
# COMPACT_ATOMS: atom_id res chain seq x y z
N MET A 1 -45.47 -5.82 58.86
CA MET A 1 -44.55 -4.75 58.38
C MET A 1 -44.90 -4.49 56.95
N GLN A 2 -45.63 -3.41 56.64
CA GLN A 2 -45.94 -3.02 55.23
C GLN A 2 -44.88 -2.00 54.76
N PHE A 3 -44.04 -2.37 53.88
CA PHE A 3 -43.16 -1.42 53.24
C PHE A 3 -43.96 -0.49 52.30
N PRO A 4 -43.75 0.83 52.37
CA PRO A 4 -44.54 1.77 51.58
C PRO A 4 -44.23 1.62 50.07
N ARG A 5 -45.18 1.08 49.29
CA ARG A 5 -45.15 0.89 47.82
C ARG A 5 -44.79 2.18 47.07
N ARG A 6 -44.85 3.34 47.66
CA ARG A 6 -44.53 4.64 47.04
C ARG A 6 -43.01 4.87 46.88
N SER A 7 -42.20 4.38 47.82
CA SER A 7 -40.72 4.56 47.73
C SER A 7 -40.05 3.64 46.70
N THR A 8 -40.57 2.42 46.49
CA THR A 8 -40.03 1.52 45.45
C THR A 8 -40.32 2.02 44.05
N MET A 9 -41.49 2.62 43.82
CA MET A 9 -41.85 3.16 42.51
C MET A 9 -41.03 4.41 42.13
N ALA A 10 -40.70 5.26 43.11
CA ALA A 10 -39.83 6.42 42.89
C ALA A 10 -38.38 6.02 42.56
N VAL A 11 -37.86 4.99 43.22
CA VAL A 11 -36.50 4.46 42.94
C VAL A 11 -36.42 3.82 41.55
N THR A 12 -37.47 3.10 41.11
CA THR A 12 -37.49 2.47 39.75
C THR A 12 -37.55 3.52 38.65
N ILE A 13 -38.33 4.59 38.85
CA ILE A 13 -38.42 5.70 37.87
C ILE A 13 -37.08 6.45 37.80
N ALA A 14 -36.41 6.69 38.94
CA ALA A 14 -35.09 7.33 38.96
C ALA A 14 -34.01 6.49 38.28
N LEU A 15 -34.02 5.17 38.47
CA LEU A 15 -33.10 4.24 37.76
C LEU A 15 -33.36 4.19 36.27
N MET A 16 -34.61 4.16 35.80
CA MET A 16 -34.95 4.25 34.38
C MET A 16 -34.54 5.58 33.77
N ALA A 17 -34.73 6.69 34.43
CA ALA A 17 -34.29 8.01 33.96
C ALA A 17 -32.77 8.10 33.88
N LEU A 18 -32.04 7.51 34.82
CA LEU A 18 -30.57 7.45 34.79
C LEU A 18 -30.04 6.58 33.63
N CYS A 19 -30.69 5.46 33.31
CA CYS A 19 -30.37 4.64 32.11
C CYS A 19 -30.64 5.39 30.79
N TRP A 20 -31.71 6.19 30.74
CA TRP A 20 -32.01 7.00 29.54
C TRP A 20 -31.01 8.15 29.33
N LEU A 21 -30.55 8.78 30.41
CA LEU A 21 -29.50 9.79 30.34
C LEU A 21 -28.14 9.18 29.88
N ALA A 22 -27.80 7.97 30.32
CA ALA A 22 -26.59 7.28 29.93
C ALA A 22 -26.60 6.86 28.42
N ALA A 23 -27.78 6.53 27.88
CA ALA A 23 -27.94 6.16 26.47
C ALA A 23 -27.84 7.35 25.48
N ALA A 24 -28.00 8.59 25.95
CA ALA A 24 -28.00 9.80 25.12
C ALA A 24 -26.59 10.31 24.73
N SER A 25 -25.51 9.70 25.23
CA SER A 25 -24.16 10.23 25.10
C SER A 25 -23.27 9.52 24.07
N THR A 26 -23.76 8.51 23.34
CA THR A 26 -23.01 7.94 22.21
C THR A 26 -23.32 8.71 20.94
N ARG A 27 -22.84 9.97 20.85
CA ARG A 27 -22.62 10.56 19.53
C ARG A 27 -21.48 9.75 18.92
N ALA A 28 -21.78 8.99 17.88
CA ALA A 28 -20.75 8.58 16.94
C ALA A 28 -20.13 9.87 16.39
N ASP A 29 -18.84 10.07 16.63
CA ASP A 29 -18.14 11.20 16.04
C ASP A 29 -18.37 11.14 14.54
N ASP A 30 -18.86 12.26 13.95
CA ASP A 30 -19.10 12.36 12.51
C ASP A 30 -17.78 12.05 11.78
N PHE A 31 -17.70 10.89 11.15
CA PHE A 31 -16.53 10.55 10.34
C PHE A 31 -16.57 11.32 9.01
N PRO A 32 -15.45 11.92 8.58
CA PRO A 32 -14.17 12.04 9.25
C PRO A 32 -14.10 13.26 10.19
N SER A 33 -13.73 13.06 11.45
CA SER A 33 -13.62 14.13 12.46
C SER A 33 -12.29 14.89 12.41
N ARG A 34 -11.27 14.35 11.70
CA ARG A 34 -9.91 14.90 11.59
C ARG A 34 -9.29 14.60 10.23
N ILE A 35 -8.10 15.14 9.97
CA ILE A 35 -7.34 14.93 8.73
C ILE A 35 -7.17 13.43 8.45
N ILE A 36 -7.45 13.03 7.21
CA ILE A 36 -7.18 11.69 6.70
C ILE A 36 -5.76 11.65 6.12
N ARG A 37 -4.98 10.65 6.51
CA ARG A 37 -3.61 10.43 6.03
C ARG A 37 -3.56 9.20 5.15
N VAL A 38 -3.14 9.39 3.90
CA VAL A 38 -2.90 8.29 2.95
C VAL A 38 -1.40 8.00 2.93
N VAL A 39 -1.01 6.92 3.58
CA VAL A 39 0.38 6.45 3.61
C VAL A 39 0.67 5.70 2.31
N VAL A 40 1.69 6.16 1.59
CA VAL A 40 2.19 5.54 0.36
C VAL A 40 3.50 4.82 0.65
N ALA A 41 3.55 3.53 0.34
CA ALA A 41 4.69 2.66 0.63
C ALA A 41 5.92 2.88 -0.28
N PHE A 42 5.89 3.90 -1.13
CA PHE A 42 6.91 4.15 -2.16
C PHE A 42 7.35 5.61 -2.19
N PRO A 43 8.51 5.92 -2.83
CA PRO A 43 9.00 7.29 -2.95
C PRO A 43 8.00 8.22 -3.63
N ALA A 44 8.04 9.50 -3.26
CA ALA A 44 7.28 10.55 -3.92
C ALA A 44 7.65 10.65 -5.41
N GLY A 45 6.69 11.07 -6.24
CA GLY A 45 6.85 11.20 -7.70
C GLY A 45 6.71 9.88 -8.47
N GLY A 46 6.59 8.73 -7.80
CA GLY A 46 6.30 7.45 -8.44
C GLY A 46 4.81 7.27 -8.80
N PRO A 47 4.48 6.21 -9.57
CA PRO A 47 3.10 5.96 -10.01
C PRO A 47 2.10 5.84 -8.86
N THR A 48 2.49 5.19 -7.76
CA THR A 48 1.63 5.02 -6.58
C THR A 48 1.38 6.36 -5.88
N ASP A 49 2.39 7.23 -5.79
CA ASP A 49 2.26 8.57 -5.22
C ASP A 49 1.35 9.45 -6.08
N PHE A 50 1.50 9.38 -7.41
CA PHE A 50 0.61 10.09 -8.34
C PHE A 50 -0.86 9.71 -8.14
N VAL A 51 -1.15 8.41 -8.06
CA VAL A 51 -2.51 7.90 -7.81
C VAL A 51 -3.02 8.33 -6.44
N ALA A 52 -2.17 8.31 -5.40
CA ALA A 52 -2.52 8.75 -4.05
C ALA A 52 -2.93 10.22 -4.01
N ARG A 53 -2.16 11.10 -4.69
CA ARG A 53 -2.45 12.55 -4.74
C ARG A 53 -3.73 12.82 -5.50
N LEU A 54 -3.93 12.16 -6.65
CA LEU A 54 -5.17 12.28 -7.41
C LEU A 54 -6.39 11.83 -6.58
N LEU A 55 -6.25 10.73 -5.83
CA LEU A 55 -7.29 10.25 -4.92
C LEU A 55 -7.56 11.25 -3.79
N ALA A 56 -6.51 11.76 -3.15
CA ALA A 56 -6.62 12.74 -2.07
C ALA A 56 -7.36 14.00 -2.52
N ASP A 57 -7.03 14.53 -3.70
CA ASP A 57 -7.69 15.72 -4.28
C ASP A 57 -9.19 15.48 -4.54
N ARG A 58 -9.56 14.27 -4.94
CA ARG A 58 -10.96 13.89 -5.20
C ARG A 58 -11.74 13.57 -3.92
N LEU A 59 -11.11 13.00 -2.93
CA LEU A 59 -11.75 12.68 -1.65
C LEU A 59 -11.99 13.90 -0.77
N LYS A 60 -11.11 14.91 -0.80
CA LYS A 60 -11.23 16.12 0.02
C LYS A 60 -12.61 16.79 -0.05
N PRO A 61 -13.17 17.13 -1.22
CA PRO A 61 -14.49 17.75 -1.29
C PRO A 61 -15.63 16.80 -0.90
N LEU A 62 -15.47 15.49 -1.10
CA LEU A 62 -16.49 14.50 -0.77
C LEU A 62 -16.60 14.23 0.73
N LEU A 63 -15.47 14.28 1.42
CA LEU A 63 -15.39 13.97 2.85
C LEU A 63 -15.43 15.21 3.74
N GLY A 64 -15.36 16.42 3.17
CA GLY A 64 -15.35 17.66 3.93
C GLY A 64 -14.11 17.86 4.81
N GLN A 65 -13.09 17.00 4.65
CA GLN A 65 -11.85 17.01 5.44
C GLN A 65 -10.61 17.01 4.55
N ASN A 66 -9.51 17.50 5.08
CA ASN A 66 -8.23 17.42 4.39
C ASN A 66 -7.76 15.96 4.30
N VAL A 67 -7.33 15.59 3.08
CA VAL A 67 -6.68 14.31 2.81
C VAL A 67 -5.23 14.60 2.41
N ILE A 68 -4.27 14.09 3.16
CA ILE A 68 -2.83 14.31 2.92
C ILE A 68 -2.14 13.01 2.56
N VAL A 69 -1.15 13.10 1.66
CA VAL A 69 -0.31 11.97 1.24
C VAL A 69 1.00 12.01 2.00
N GLU A 70 1.37 10.87 2.60
CA GLU A 70 2.62 10.69 3.33
C GLU A 70 3.40 9.51 2.74
N ASN A 71 4.60 9.79 2.20
CA ASN A 71 5.44 8.75 1.62
C ASN A 71 6.33 8.10 2.69
N ARG A 72 6.21 6.77 2.86
CA ARG A 72 7.05 5.94 3.75
C ARG A 72 7.64 4.78 2.97
N ALA A 73 8.64 5.09 2.16
CA ALA A 73 9.30 4.13 1.29
C ALA A 73 10.32 3.26 2.02
N GLY A 74 10.55 2.06 1.52
CA GLY A 74 11.61 1.16 1.94
C GLY A 74 11.16 -0.29 2.10
N ALA A 75 12.11 -1.23 1.97
CA ALA A 75 11.89 -2.67 2.09
C ALA A 75 10.68 -3.17 1.27
N ASN A 76 10.57 -2.76 -0.01
CA ASN A 76 9.44 -3.05 -0.89
C ASN A 76 8.07 -2.71 -0.29
N GLY A 77 8.00 -1.63 0.51
CA GLY A 77 6.78 -1.14 1.15
C GLY A 77 6.53 -1.66 2.57
N ALA A 78 7.38 -2.53 3.11
CA ALA A 78 7.23 -3.06 4.47
C ALA A 78 7.27 -1.95 5.53
N ILE A 79 8.10 -0.92 5.37
CA ILE A 79 8.21 0.20 6.32
C ILE A 79 6.87 0.95 6.43
N GLY A 80 6.25 1.24 5.28
CA GLY A 80 4.92 1.87 5.25
C GLY A 80 3.84 0.97 5.84
N ALA A 81 3.88 -0.33 5.51
CA ALA A 81 2.94 -1.31 6.04
C ALA A 81 3.04 -1.44 7.57
N GLU A 82 4.22 -1.59 8.14
CA GLU A 82 4.43 -1.65 9.59
C GLU A 82 3.95 -0.38 10.32
N TYR A 83 4.16 0.78 9.71
CA TYR A 83 3.70 2.04 10.26
C TYR A 83 2.17 2.08 10.35
N VAL A 84 1.46 1.68 9.28
CA VAL A 84 -0.01 1.69 9.26
C VAL A 84 -0.58 0.59 10.16
N ALA A 85 0.01 -0.60 10.17
CA ALA A 85 -0.42 -1.71 11.02
C ALA A 85 -0.39 -1.38 12.54
N LYS A 86 0.50 -0.44 12.94
CA LYS A 86 0.61 0.05 14.33
C LYS A 86 -0.25 1.29 14.60
N GLY A 87 -0.89 1.83 13.59
CA GLY A 87 -1.73 3.01 13.70
C GLY A 87 -3.12 2.72 14.25
N GLU A 88 -3.89 3.78 14.53
CA GLU A 88 -5.27 3.66 14.94
C GLU A 88 -6.14 3.17 13.77
N ALA A 89 -7.01 2.19 14.05
CA ALA A 89 -7.91 1.58 13.05
C ALA A 89 -9.28 2.30 13.01
N ASP A 90 -9.27 3.64 12.97
CA ASP A 90 -10.45 4.51 13.01
C ASP A 90 -10.82 5.10 11.64
N GLY A 91 -10.16 4.67 10.56
CA GLY A 91 -10.41 5.14 9.20
C GLY A 91 -9.64 6.41 8.80
N HIS A 92 -8.95 7.09 9.71
CA HIS A 92 -8.17 8.30 9.39
C HIS A 92 -6.75 8.00 8.90
N LEU A 93 -6.29 6.76 9.03
CA LEU A 93 -5.01 6.30 8.49
C LEU A 93 -5.24 5.24 7.42
N LEU A 94 -5.02 5.61 6.17
CA LEU A 94 -5.20 4.75 5.00
C LEU A 94 -3.85 4.30 4.45
N PHE A 95 -3.79 3.09 3.91
CA PHE A 95 -2.60 2.54 3.29
C PHE A 95 -2.82 2.34 1.79
N LEU A 96 -2.07 3.04 0.95
CA LEU A 96 -2.04 2.83 -0.49
C LEU A 96 -0.73 2.16 -0.89
N THR A 97 -0.82 0.94 -1.37
CA THR A 97 0.35 0.12 -1.68
C THR A 97 0.12 -0.75 -2.90
N THR A 98 1.11 -1.55 -3.25
CA THR A 98 1.03 -2.57 -4.29
C THR A 98 1.00 -3.97 -3.68
N VAL A 99 0.69 -4.97 -4.49
CA VAL A 99 0.70 -6.38 -4.09
C VAL A 99 2.05 -6.81 -3.49
N GLY A 100 3.16 -6.15 -3.86
CA GLY A 100 4.49 -6.44 -3.33
C GLY A 100 4.56 -6.40 -1.80
N ALA A 101 4.08 -5.31 -1.18
CA ALA A 101 4.13 -5.16 0.26
C ALA A 101 3.19 -6.11 1.02
N VAL A 102 2.00 -6.37 0.47
CA VAL A 102 0.95 -7.11 1.20
C VAL A 102 0.88 -8.59 0.88
N ALA A 103 1.37 -9.04 -0.28
CA ALA A 103 1.28 -10.44 -0.68
C ALA A 103 2.65 -11.11 -0.95
N VAL A 104 3.71 -10.35 -1.28
CA VAL A 104 5.01 -10.93 -1.61
C VAL A 104 5.98 -10.81 -0.45
N THR A 105 6.12 -9.63 0.12
CA THR A 105 7.06 -9.36 1.23
C THR A 105 6.86 -10.30 2.43
N PRO A 106 5.63 -10.65 2.87
CA PRO A 106 5.43 -11.59 3.97
C PRO A 106 6.00 -12.99 3.72
N HIS A 107 6.12 -13.40 2.45
CA HIS A 107 6.71 -14.71 2.07
C HIS A 107 8.23 -14.67 1.87
N LEU A 108 8.80 -13.49 1.60
CA LEU A 108 10.24 -13.32 1.39
C LEU A 108 10.99 -12.92 2.66
N SER A 109 10.32 -12.25 3.56
CA SER A 109 10.87 -11.79 4.84
C SER A 109 9.81 -11.98 5.94
N LYS A 110 10.20 -11.77 7.19
CA LYS A 110 9.27 -11.79 8.34
C LYS A 110 9.04 -10.34 8.80
N PRO A 111 8.16 -9.57 8.13
CA PRO A 111 7.85 -8.21 8.56
C PRO A 111 7.06 -8.22 9.87
N ASN A 112 7.06 -7.09 10.58
CA ASN A 112 6.33 -6.94 11.84
C ASN A 112 4.84 -6.58 11.62
N TYR A 113 4.20 -7.15 10.61
CA TYR A 113 2.75 -7.05 10.36
C TYR A 113 2.22 -8.35 9.75
N ASP A 114 0.94 -8.57 9.94
CA ASP A 114 0.17 -9.64 9.31
C ASP A 114 -0.86 -9.01 8.35
N THR A 115 -0.75 -9.33 7.06
CA THR A 115 -1.59 -8.70 6.03
C THR A 115 -3.08 -8.97 6.23
N LEU A 116 -3.47 -10.14 6.70
CA LEU A 116 -4.87 -10.52 6.86
C LEU A 116 -5.48 -10.05 8.18
N ARG A 117 -4.65 -9.90 9.20
CA ARG A 117 -5.10 -9.51 10.54
C ARG A 117 -5.05 -8.01 10.77
N ASP A 118 -3.98 -7.36 10.29
CA ASP A 118 -3.68 -5.97 10.68
C ASP A 118 -4.23 -4.94 9.68
N PHE A 119 -4.83 -5.37 8.57
CA PHE A 119 -5.40 -4.48 7.55
C PHE A 119 -6.82 -4.87 7.16
N ALA A 120 -7.70 -3.88 7.03
CA ALA A 120 -9.01 -4.02 6.43
C ALA A 120 -8.97 -3.54 4.97
N PRO A 121 -9.12 -4.41 3.95
CA PRO A 121 -9.10 -3.99 2.56
C PRO A 121 -10.34 -3.18 2.21
N ILE A 122 -10.15 -2.04 1.53
CA ILE A 122 -11.23 -1.15 1.10
C ILE A 122 -11.58 -1.41 -0.37
N THR A 123 -10.63 -1.19 -1.27
CA THR A 123 -10.85 -1.34 -2.71
C THR A 123 -9.56 -1.39 -3.51
N LEU A 124 -9.64 -1.87 -4.74
CA LEU A 124 -8.60 -1.78 -5.75
C LEU A 124 -8.71 -0.42 -6.46
N VAL A 125 -7.81 0.51 -6.15
CA VAL A 125 -7.84 1.88 -6.68
C VAL A 125 -7.44 1.94 -8.15
N ALA A 126 -6.41 1.19 -8.57
CA ALA A 126 -5.91 1.19 -9.95
C ALA A 126 -5.27 -0.15 -10.32
N ARG A 127 -5.27 -0.48 -11.60
CA ARG A 127 -4.53 -1.61 -12.17
C ARG A 127 -3.48 -1.08 -13.14
N PRO A 128 -2.20 -0.98 -12.73
CA PRO A 128 -1.15 -0.56 -13.63
C PRO A 128 -0.89 -1.64 -14.69
N THR A 129 -0.68 -1.23 -15.93
CA THR A 129 -0.17 -2.12 -16.99
C THR A 129 1.35 -2.17 -16.91
N THR A 130 1.89 -3.38 -16.78
CA THR A 130 3.33 -3.61 -16.85
C THR A 130 3.73 -3.90 -18.28
N ILE A 131 4.71 -3.17 -18.79
CA ILE A 131 5.28 -3.38 -20.13
C ILE A 131 6.76 -3.75 -20.02
N LEU A 132 7.22 -4.62 -20.92
CA LEU A 132 8.63 -4.95 -21.11
C LEU A 132 9.23 -3.95 -22.11
N VAL A 133 10.26 -3.25 -21.70
CA VAL A 133 11.01 -2.32 -22.55
C VAL A 133 12.48 -2.74 -22.62
N VAL A 134 13.11 -2.49 -23.76
CA VAL A 134 14.54 -2.67 -23.96
C VAL A 134 15.14 -1.36 -24.47
N ARG A 135 16.45 -1.21 -24.35
CA ARG A 135 17.16 -0.07 -24.94
C ARG A 135 17.08 -0.13 -26.46
N PRO A 136 17.06 1.01 -27.15
CA PRO A 136 16.99 1.06 -28.63
C PRO A 136 18.14 0.36 -29.34
N ASP A 137 19.30 0.27 -28.69
CA ASP A 137 20.51 -0.41 -29.20
C ASP A 137 20.51 -1.93 -28.93
N THR A 138 19.52 -2.46 -28.25
CA THR A 138 19.37 -3.90 -28.02
C THR A 138 18.85 -4.56 -29.29
N PRO A 139 19.54 -5.58 -29.86
CA PRO A 139 19.18 -6.16 -31.14
C PRO A 139 18.05 -7.17 -31.05
N VAL A 140 16.91 -6.75 -30.48
CA VAL A 140 15.69 -7.57 -30.33
C VAL A 140 14.45 -6.73 -30.55
N ASN A 141 13.41 -7.30 -31.19
CA ASN A 141 12.14 -6.65 -31.50
C ASN A 141 10.94 -7.38 -30.85
N SER A 142 11.19 -8.44 -30.09
CA SER A 142 10.15 -9.22 -29.41
C SER A 142 10.67 -9.86 -28.13
N ALA A 143 9.75 -10.20 -27.22
CA ALA A 143 10.07 -10.96 -26.02
C ALA A 143 10.69 -12.33 -26.36
N LYS A 144 10.27 -12.95 -27.50
CA LYS A 144 10.83 -14.22 -27.96
C LYS A 144 12.29 -14.10 -28.37
N GLU A 145 12.66 -13.03 -29.07
CA GLU A 145 14.06 -12.74 -29.45
C GLU A 145 14.91 -12.40 -28.23
N LEU A 146 14.35 -11.66 -27.25
CA LEU A 146 15.03 -11.40 -25.98
C LEU A 146 15.31 -12.70 -25.22
N ALA A 147 14.36 -13.65 -25.22
CA ALA A 147 14.56 -14.96 -24.62
C ALA A 147 15.65 -15.77 -25.36
N ALA A 148 15.71 -15.71 -26.70
CA ALA A 148 16.75 -16.35 -27.44
C ALA A 148 18.15 -15.78 -27.10
N LEU A 149 18.26 -14.45 -27.06
CA LEU A 149 19.49 -13.78 -26.65
C LEU A 149 19.93 -14.16 -25.22
N ALA A 150 18.98 -14.32 -24.31
CA ALA A 150 19.26 -14.73 -22.93
C ALA A 150 19.67 -16.20 -22.81
N ARG A 151 19.26 -17.08 -23.73
CA ARG A 151 19.75 -18.46 -23.78
C ARG A 151 21.21 -18.54 -24.23
N ASP A 152 21.56 -17.69 -25.17
CA ASP A 152 22.97 -17.64 -25.68
C ASP A 152 23.92 -17.04 -24.64
N LYS A 153 23.41 -16.16 -23.77
CA LYS A 153 24.19 -15.45 -22.72
C LYS A 153 23.48 -15.53 -21.36
N PRO A 154 23.42 -16.69 -20.71
CA PRO A 154 22.69 -16.87 -19.46
C PRO A 154 23.22 -15.98 -18.34
N ALA A 155 22.32 -15.34 -17.59
CA ALA A 155 22.61 -14.48 -16.45
C ALA A 155 23.58 -13.30 -16.70
N THR A 156 23.77 -12.90 -17.98
CA THR A 156 24.64 -11.76 -18.33
C THR A 156 23.85 -10.51 -18.73
N ILE A 157 22.62 -10.68 -19.21
CA ILE A 157 21.77 -9.56 -19.64
C ILE A 157 21.12 -8.93 -18.39
N PRO A 158 21.42 -7.64 -18.09
CA PRO A 158 20.84 -6.97 -16.96
C PRO A 158 19.34 -6.72 -17.15
N PHE A 159 18.53 -7.04 -16.15
CA PHE A 159 17.10 -6.81 -16.11
C PHE A 159 16.75 -5.99 -14.88
N ALA A 160 16.33 -4.76 -15.08
CA ALA A 160 16.00 -3.83 -14.01
C ALA A 160 14.62 -4.11 -13.41
N SER A 161 14.51 -4.00 -12.08
CA SER A 161 13.23 -4.03 -11.37
C SER A 161 13.13 -2.87 -10.38
N THR A 162 11.91 -2.62 -9.89
CA THR A 162 11.65 -1.59 -8.87
C THR A 162 11.97 -2.05 -7.44
N GLY A 163 12.70 -3.15 -7.31
CA GLY A 163 13.17 -3.74 -6.06
C GLY A 163 12.86 -5.23 -5.94
N SER A 164 13.61 -5.92 -5.09
CA SER A 164 13.39 -7.34 -4.81
C SER A 164 12.00 -7.56 -4.20
N GLY A 165 11.24 -8.54 -4.71
CA GLY A 165 9.86 -8.81 -4.30
C GLY A 165 8.81 -7.85 -4.87
N SER A 166 9.19 -6.89 -5.72
CA SER A 166 8.25 -6.01 -6.41
C SER A 166 7.48 -6.75 -7.52
N VAL A 167 6.40 -6.12 -8.02
CA VAL A 167 5.62 -6.66 -9.16
C VAL A 167 6.50 -6.84 -10.38
N THR A 168 7.44 -5.93 -10.64
CA THR A 168 8.36 -6.01 -11.77
C THR A 168 9.39 -7.13 -11.60
N HIS A 169 9.82 -7.43 -10.37
CA HIS A 169 10.66 -8.61 -10.09
C HIS A 169 9.88 -9.91 -10.30
N LEU A 170 8.63 -9.99 -9.82
CA LEU A 170 7.79 -11.16 -10.08
C LEU A 170 7.53 -11.37 -11.58
N ALA A 171 7.31 -10.30 -12.32
CA ALA A 171 7.14 -10.39 -13.78
C ALA A 171 8.41 -10.93 -14.47
N LEU A 172 9.59 -10.52 -14.00
CA LEU A 172 10.88 -11.09 -14.47
C LEU A 172 10.96 -12.58 -14.15
N GLU A 173 10.67 -13.01 -12.92
CA GLU A 173 10.75 -14.42 -12.53
C GLU A 173 9.76 -15.29 -13.31
N LEU A 174 8.55 -14.80 -13.56
CA LEU A 174 7.57 -15.47 -14.40
C LEU A 174 8.08 -15.60 -15.85
N TYR A 175 8.65 -14.54 -16.39
CA TYR A 175 9.21 -14.56 -17.74
C TYR A 175 10.40 -15.53 -17.84
N GLN A 176 11.31 -15.51 -16.88
CA GLN A 176 12.44 -16.45 -16.81
C GLN A 176 11.96 -17.90 -16.78
N SER A 177 10.98 -18.18 -15.93
CA SER A 177 10.39 -19.51 -15.79
C SER A 177 9.68 -19.97 -17.07
N ALA A 178 8.83 -19.12 -17.66
CA ALA A 178 8.06 -19.46 -18.86
C ALA A 178 8.93 -19.66 -20.10
N ALA A 179 10.01 -18.87 -20.23
CA ALA A 179 10.93 -18.93 -21.37
C ALA A 179 12.13 -19.88 -21.16
N ASN A 180 12.29 -20.42 -19.94
CA ASN A 180 13.44 -21.20 -19.50
C ASN A 180 14.78 -20.49 -19.79
N VAL A 181 14.91 -19.27 -19.25
CA VAL A 181 16.08 -18.40 -19.41
C VAL A 181 16.50 -17.81 -18.06
N LYS A 182 17.70 -17.17 -18.03
CA LYS A 182 18.20 -16.46 -16.87
C LYS A 182 18.70 -15.08 -17.26
N PHE A 183 18.27 -14.06 -16.51
CA PHE A 183 18.74 -12.69 -16.58
C PHE A 183 19.55 -12.31 -15.33
N LEU A 184 20.37 -11.28 -15.44
CA LEU A 184 21.00 -10.65 -14.28
C LEU A 184 20.03 -9.64 -13.66
N HIS A 185 19.41 -10.00 -12.54
CA HIS A 185 18.47 -9.11 -11.86
C HIS A 185 19.20 -7.92 -11.22
N VAL A 186 18.77 -6.70 -11.56
CA VAL A 186 19.29 -5.44 -11.00
C VAL A 186 18.15 -4.70 -10.30
N PRO A 187 18.06 -4.77 -8.96
CA PRO A 187 17.01 -4.09 -8.21
C PRO A 187 17.33 -2.61 -8.00
N TYR A 188 16.37 -1.73 -8.30
CA TYR A 188 16.41 -0.30 -8.05
C TYR A 188 15.46 0.10 -6.90
N ARG A 189 15.68 1.26 -6.29
CA ARG A 189 14.82 1.79 -5.22
C ARG A 189 13.61 2.55 -5.80
N GLY A 190 12.67 1.80 -6.43
CA GLY A 190 11.43 2.36 -6.98
C GLY A 190 11.51 2.68 -8.48
N PHE A 191 10.38 3.16 -9.02
CA PHE A 191 10.17 3.31 -10.46
C PHE A 191 11.06 4.39 -11.10
N CYS A 192 11.19 5.55 -10.45
CA CYS A 192 11.99 6.66 -10.99
C CYS A 192 13.47 6.26 -11.18
N ALA A 193 14.03 5.49 -10.23
CA ALA A 193 15.41 5.03 -10.33
C ALA A 193 15.64 4.07 -11.49
N VAL A 194 14.64 3.25 -11.84
CA VAL A 194 14.70 2.34 -13.01
C VAL A 194 14.72 3.13 -14.32
N GLN A 195 13.91 4.20 -14.42
CA GLN A 195 13.82 5.02 -15.64
C GLN A 195 15.12 5.80 -15.93
N LEU A 196 15.79 6.27 -14.89
CA LEU A 196 17.00 7.08 -15.03
C LEU A 196 18.23 6.26 -15.47
N GLY A 197 18.22 4.93 -15.26
CA GLY A 197 19.32 4.04 -15.61
C GLY A 197 20.61 4.33 -14.81
N PRO A 198 21.66 3.52 -15.01
CA PRO A 198 22.91 3.65 -14.22
C PRO A 198 23.69 4.94 -14.47
N ASN A 199 23.47 5.64 -15.58
CA ASN A 199 24.25 6.84 -15.94
C ASN A 199 23.65 8.17 -15.41
N GLN A 200 22.46 8.18 -14.81
CA GLN A 200 21.83 9.42 -14.31
C GLN A 200 21.58 9.42 -12.81
N SER A 201 21.79 8.31 -12.12
CA SER A 201 21.58 8.24 -10.65
C SER A 201 22.64 9.00 -9.83
N SER A 202 23.73 9.47 -10.45
CA SER A 202 24.80 10.21 -9.77
C SER A 202 24.53 11.73 -9.64
N ASN A 203 23.45 12.26 -10.25
CA ASN A 203 23.17 13.71 -10.25
C ASN A 203 21.96 14.14 -9.42
N VAL A 204 21.40 13.25 -8.59
CA VAL A 204 20.34 13.61 -7.63
C VAL A 204 20.90 13.44 -6.23
N GLY A 205 21.63 14.47 -5.80
CA GLY A 205 22.08 14.69 -4.42
C GLY A 205 21.07 15.50 -3.64
#